data_8f632c51a28fa8c62c6891cdbd3567f3
#
_entry.id   8f632c51a28fa8c62c6891cdbd3567f3
#
_cell.length_a   1.000
_cell.length_b   1.000
_cell.length_c   1.000
_cell.angle_alpha   90.00
_cell.angle_beta   90.00
_cell.angle_gamma   90.00
#
_symmetry.space_group_name_H-M   'P 1'
#
loop_
_entity.id
_entity.type
_entity.pdbx_description
1 polymer ?
#
loop_
_entity_poly.entity_id
_entity_poly.type
_entity_poly.pdbx_seq_one_letter_code
_entity_poly.pdbx_strand_id
1 'polypeptide(L)'
;MDPSTGKKIVQLRERILGNFNAGDWEAIGLLTGHSDIIDNHPRLLRSLSWGDEDYAGNVLTVLKTVIEKDAKALRIIEDYLGEHYPGNDEYVSAKPSERRIVFAPIVFQTPEGRVEPDLVAVMMPFDAKFNPVFDAIKMACTSCSLRCLRSDDIWEESTIIQDIFNLVYRAYIVVVDFTGKSPNVMYETGIAHTLGKHVVPIAQSIDDVPFDMAHHRVQKYLANREGLADLRSKLTVKLRQVSA
;
A
#
# COMPACT_ATOMS: atom_id res chain seq x y z
N MET A 1 -15.92 -28.54 6.44
CA MET A 1 -15.62 -27.12 6.07
C MET A 1 -15.42 -26.31 7.34
N ASP A 2 -14.35 -25.52 7.42
CA ASP A 2 -14.11 -24.65 8.57
C ASP A 2 -14.96 -23.36 8.49
N PRO A 3 -15.21 -22.66 9.63
CA PRO A 3 -16.06 -21.47 9.65
C PRO A 3 -15.55 -20.31 8.79
N SER A 4 -14.22 -20.20 8.55
CA SER A 4 -13.64 -19.14 7.74
C SER A 4 -13.94 -19.34 6.26
N THR A 5 -13.83 -20.58 5.78
CA THR A 5 -14.23 -20.98 4.42
C THR A 5 -15.72 -20.78 4.20
N GLY A 6 -16.56 -21.15 5.19
CA GLY A 6 -18.00 -20.91 5.10
C GLY A 6 -18.37 -19.45 4.92
N LYS A 7 -17.69 -18.53 5.64
CA LYS A 7 -17.89 -17.08 5.51
C LYS A 7 -17.51 -16.58 4.11
N LYS A 8 -16.41 -17.08 3.56
CA LYS A 8 -15.97 -16.71 2.19
C LYS A 8 -16.98 -17.15 1.13
N ILE A 9 -17.53 -18.36 1.25
CA ILE A 9 -18.56 -18.86 0.33
C ILE A 9 -19.80 -17.95 0.32
N VAL A 10 -20.22 -17.49 1.51
CA VAL A 10 -21.35 -16.54 1.60
C VAL A 10 -21.02 -15.22 0.91
N GLN A 11 -19.81 -14.70 1.09
CA GLN A 11 -19.35 -13.47 0.42
C GLN A 11 -19.28 -13.65 -1.11
N LEU A 12 -18.75 -14.77 -1.60
CA LEU A 12 -18.73 -15.07 -3.03
C LEU A 12 -20.16 -15.14 -3.61
N ARG A 13 -21.09 -15.76 -2.89
CA ARG A 13 -22.48 -15.82 -3.31
C ARG A 13 -23.05 -14.41 -3.57
N GLU A 14 -22.87 -13.48 -2.63
CA GLU A 14 -23.38 -12.11 -2.78
C GLU A 14 -22.82 -11.41 -4.03
N ARG A 15 -21.52 -11.59 -4.31
CA ARG A 15 -20.88 -11.04 -5.51
C ARG A 15 -21.41 -11.68 -6.79
N ILE A 16 -21.61 -12.98 -6.78
CA ILE A 16 -22.11 -13.73 -7.93
C ILE A 16 -23.56 -13.33 -8.28
N LEU A 17 -24.41 -13.16 -7.27
CA LEU A 17 -25.82 -12.80 -7.49
C LEU A 17 -26.01 -11.49 -8.26
N GLY A 18 -25.11 -10.53 -8.09
CA GLY A 18 -25.19 -9.24 -8.78
C GLY A 18 -24.52 -9.18 -10.14
N ASN A 19 -23.75 -10.22 -10.53
CA ASN A 19 -22.83 -10.10 -11.66
C ASN A 19 -22.91 -11.26 -12.67
N PHE A 20 -23.00 -12.52 -12.22
CA PHE A 20 -22.84 -13.69 -13.08
C PHE A 20 -23.98 -13.87 -14.08
N ASN A 21 -23.60 -14.23 -15.29
CA ASN A 21 -24.46 -14.79 -16.33
C ASN A 21 -24.14 -16.28 -16.58
N ALA A 22 -24.80 -16.91 -17.54
CA ALA A 22 -24.59 -18.34 -17.85
C ALA A 22 -23.16 -18.65 -18.33
N GLY A 23 -22.55 -17.72 -19.09
CA GLY A 23 -21.18 -17.88 -19.57
C GLY A 23 -20.14 -17.85 -18.45
N ASP A 24 -20.39 -17.08 -17.38
CA ASP A 24 -19.50 -17.07 -16.21
C ASP A 24 -19.51 -18.42 -15.47
N TRP A 25 -20.68 -19.05 -15.37
CA TRP A 25 -20.81 -20.38 -14.80
C TRP A 25 -20.07 -21.44 -15.63
N GLU A 26 -20.16 -21.36 -16.96
CA GLU A 26 -19.40 -22.22 -17.87
C GLU A 26 -17.89 -22.03 -17.66
N ALA A 27 -17.41 -20.77 -17.61
CA ALA A 27 -16.02 -20.44 -17.38
C ALA A 27 -15.53 -20.98 -16.01
N ILE A 28 -16.30 -20.79 -14.95
CA ILE A 28 -15.99 -21.34 -13.62
C ILE A 28 -15.93 -22.87 -13.63
N GLY A 29 -16.83 -23.51 -14.34
CA GLY A 29 -16.81 -24.98 -14.51
C GLY A 29 -15.52 -25.47 -15.14
N LEU A 30 -15.08 -24.82 -16.20
CA LEU A 30 -13.84 -25.13 -16.92
C LEU A 30 -12.60 -24.84 -16.07
N LEU A 31 -12.52 -23.65 -15.45
CA LEU A 31 -11.36 -23.25 -14.67
C LEU A 31 -11.15 -24.09 -13.41
N THR A 32 -12.23 -24.51 -12.77
CA THR A 32 -12.18 -25.37 -11.57
C THR A 32 -12.11 -26.85 -11.91
N GLY A 33 -12.36 -27.25 -13.16
CA GLY A 33 -12.47 -28.65 -13.58
C GLY A 33 -13.74 -29.35 -13.06
N HIS A 34 -14.76 -28.57 -12.72
CA HIS A 34 -16.03 -29.06 -12.12
C HIS A 34 -17.26 -28.67 -12.95
N SER A 35 -17.16 -28.66 -14.27
CA SER A 35 -18.29 -28.42 -15.18
C SER A 35 -19.45 -29.37 -14.91
N ASP A 36 -19.15 -30.62 -14.54
CA ASP A 36 -20.15 -31.63 -14.22
C ASP A 36 -21.11 -31.20 -13.09
N ILE A 37 -20.61 -30.49 -12.08
CA ILE A 37 -21.43 -29.98 -10.96
C ILE A 37 -22.35 -28.85 -11.40
N ILE A 38 -21.86 -27.98 -12.29
CA ILE A 38 -22.59 -26.82 -12.79
C ILE A 38 -23.64 -27.26 -13.80
N ASP A 39 -23.24 -28.04 -14.81
CA ASP A 39 -24.08 -28.45 -15.94
C ASP A 39 -25.20 -29.40 -15.51
N ASN A 40 -24.93 -30.29 -14.54
CA ASN A 40 -25.92 -31.23 -14.03
C ASN A 40 -26.75 -30.69 -12.85
N HIS A 41 -26.53 -29.44 -12.41
CA HIS A 41 -27.36 -28.87 -11.35
C HIS A 41 -28.76 -28.53 -11.87
N PRO A 42 -29.82 -29.15 -11.32
CA PRO A 42 -31.14 -29.14 -11.95
C PRO A 42 -31.77 -27.74 -12.08
N ARG A 43 -31.32 -26.79 -11.28
CA ARG A 43 -31.97 -25.47 -11.21
C ARG A 43 -31.02 -24.29 -11.32
N LEU A 44 -29.69 -24.42 -11.24
CA LEU A 44 -28.77 -23.28 -11.20
C LEU A 44 -28.96 -22.34 -12.41
N LEU A 45 -28.72 -22.85 -13.62
CA LEU A 45 -28.81 -22.05 -14.83
C LEU A 45 -30.27 -21.68 -15.19
N ARG A 46 -31.22 -22.53 -14.83
CA ARG A 46 -32.62 -22.24 -15.01
C ARG A 46 -33.10 -21.09 -14.13
N SER A 47 -32.79 -21.14 -12.81
CA SER A 47 -33.19 -20.08 -11.89
C SER A 47 -32.47 -18.74 -12.21
N LEU A 48 -31.23 -18.80 -12.72
CA LEU A 48 -30.57 -17.61 -13.25
C LEU A 48 -31.33 -16.99 -14.44
N SER A 49 -31.69 -17.83 -15.42
CA SER A 49 -32.38 -17.36 -16.64
C SER A 49 -33.77 -16.78 -16.42
N TRP A 50 -34.47 -17.26 -15.39
CA TRP A 50 -35.84 -16.87 -15.08
C TRP A 50 -35.95 -15.85 -13.96
N GLY A 51 -34.85 -15.59 -13.27
CA GLY A 51 -34.81 -14.68 -12.10
C GLY A 51 -35.55 -15.25 -10.90
N ASP A 52 -35.55 -16.58 -10.74
CA ASP A 52 -36.26 -17.24 -9.66
C ASP A 52 -35.60 -16.94 -8.28
N GLU A 53 -36.43 -16.81 -7.25
CA GLU A 53 -35.98 -16.51 -5.87
C GLU A 53 -35.02 -17.55 -5.30
N ASP A 54 -35.04 -18.78 -5.79
CA ASP A 54 -34.16 -19.87 -5.35
C ASP A 54 -32.76 -19.84 -5.96
N TYR A 55 -32.46 -18.89 -6.89
CA TYR A 55 -31.14 -18.77 -7.49
C TYR A 55 -30.03 -18.60 -6.44
N ALA A 56 -30.26 -17.76 -5.45
CA ALA A 56 -29.29 -17.56 -4.35
C ALA A 56 -28.96 -18.85 -3.56
N GLY A 57 -29.95 -19.69 -3.36
CA GLY A 57 -29.78 -21.00 -2.72
C GLY A 57 -29.01 -21.99 -3.61
N ASN A 58 -29.30 -21.98 -4.91
CA ASN A 58 -28.63 -22.83 -5.90
C ASN A 58 -27.16 -22.46 -6.04
N VAL A 59 -26.82 -21.14 -6.09
CA VAL A 59 -25.45 -20.64 -6.08
C VAL A 59 -24.69 -21.13 -4.86
N LEU A 60 -25.27 -20.99 -3.67
CA LEU A 60 -24.65 -21.43 -2.42
C LEU A 60 -24.36 -22.95 -2.43
N THR A 61 -25.28 -23.74 -2.93
CA THR A 61 -25.16 -25.21 -3.02
C THR A 61 -24.01 -25.60 -3.96
N VAL A 62 -23.93 -24.98 -5.14
CA VAL A 62 -22.88 -25.25 -6.13
C VAL A 62 -21.50 -24.85 -5.56
N LEU A 63 -21.38 -23.62 -5.04
CA LEU A 63 -20.11 -23.14 -4.44
C LEU A 63 -19.64 -24.09 -3.34
N LYS A 64 -20.53 -24.48 -2.43
CA LYS A 64 -20.21 -25.41 -1.36
C LYS A 64 -19.72 -26.75 -1.91
N THR A 65 -20.43 -27.33 -2.88
CA THR A 65 -20.10 -28.63 -3.47
C THR A 65 -18.75 -28.60 -4.19
N VAL A 66 -18.49 -27.56 -4.99
CA VAL A 66 -17.23 -27.40 -5.73
C VAL A 66 -16.05 -27.22 -4.76
N ILE A 67 -16.19 -26.34 -3.76
CA ILE A 67 -15.11 -26.04 -2.81
C ILE A 67 -14.85 -27.19 -1.83
N GLU A 68 -15.88 -27.96 -1.46
CA GLU A 68 -15.71 -29.19 -0.65
C GLU A 68 -14.98 -30.30 -1.44
N LYS A 69 -15.19 -30.35 -2.75
CA LYS A 69 -14.51 -31.32 -3.64
C LYS A 69 -13.08 -30.92 -3.96
N ASP A 70 -12.85 -29.63 -4.19
CA ASP A 70 -11.52 -29.05 -4.38
C ASP A 70 -11.39 -27.68 -3.69
N ALA A 71 -10.61 -27.63 -2.62
CA ALA A 71 -10.38 -26.40 -1.86
C ALA A 71 -9.67 -25.27 -2.70
N LYS A 72 -8.97 -25.63 -3.80
CA LYS A 72 -8.33 -24.67 -4.68
C LYS A 72 -9.35 -23.88 -5.50
N ALA A 73 -10.53 -24.45 -5.73
CA ALA A 73 -11.60 -23.80 -6.47
C ALA A 73 -12.03 -22.47 -5.83
N LEU A 74 -11.95 -22.35 -4.49
CA LEU A 74 -12.24 -21.11 -3.79
C LEU A 74 -11.40 -19.95 -4.36
N ARG A 75 -10.09 -20.15 -4.47
CA ARG A 75 -9.18 -19.11 -4.99
C ARG A 75 -9.42 -18.82 -6.46
N ILE A 76 -9.66 -19.84 -7.27
CA ILE A 76 -9.94 -19.68 -8.71
C ILE A 76 -11.18 -18.81 -8.90
N ILE A 77 -12.23 -19.03 -8.11
CA ILE A 77 -13.47 -18.23 -8.19
C ILE A 77 -13.25 -16.80 -7.68
N GLU A 78 -12.47 -16.61 -6.59
CA GLU A 78 -12.07 -15.29 -6.09
C GLU A 78 -11.30 -14.50 -7.16
N ASP A 79 -10.31 -15.13 -7.80
CA ASP A 79 -9.48 -14.52 -8.85
C ASP A 79 -10.33 -14.17 -10.08
N TYR A 80 -11.20 -15.06 -10.56
CA TYR A 80 -12.11 -14.81 -11.66
C TYR A 80 -13.03 -13.61 -11.41
N LEU A 81 -13.63 -13.54 -10.22
CA LEU A 81 -14.46 -12.41 -9.82
C LEU A 81 -13.67 -11.10 -9.73
N GLY A 82 -12.41 -11.16 -9.31
CA GLY A 82 -11.52 -10.00 -9.24
C GLY A 82 -11.16 -9.46 -10.63
N GLU A 83 -10.96 -10.33 -11.60
CA GLU A 83 -10.57 -9.97 -12.97
C GLU A 83 -11.76 -9.46 -13.81
N HIS A 84 -12.91 -10.14 -13.75
CA HIS A 84 -14.03 -9.86 -14.64
C HIS A 84 -15.05 -8.89 -14.03
N TYR A 85 -15.15 -8.85 -12.71
CA TYR A 85 -16.05 -8.01 -11.94
C TYR A 85 -15.30 -7.27 -10.83
N PRO A 86 -14.34 -6.39 -11.18
CA PRO A 86 -13.70 -5.52 -10.21
C PRO A 86 -14.77 -4.62 -9.62
N GLY A 87 -15.28 -5.00 -8.45
CA GLY A 87 -16.28 -4.21 -7.75
C GLY A 87 -15.68 -2.87 -7.31
N ASN A 88 -16.53 -1.85 -7.21
CA ASN A 88 -16.28 -0.68 -6.37
C ASN A 88 -16.35 -1.12 -4.90
N ASP A 89 -15.57 -2.11 -4.55
CA ASP A 89 -15.57 -2.66 -3.22
C ASP A 89 -14.81 -1.70 -2.31
N GLU A 90 -15.54 -0.83 -1.65
CA GLU A 90 -15.14 -0.36 -0.35
C GLU A 90 -15.06 -1.58 0.58
N TYR A 91 -13.96 -2.33 0.49
CA TYR A 91 -13.68 -3.40 1.42
C TYR A 91 -13.36 -2.79 2.78
N VAL A 92 -14.36 -2.64 3.58
CA VAL A 92 -14.18 -2.59 5.03
C VAL A 92 -13.93 -4.02 5.51
N SER A 93 -12.75 -4.56 5.24
CA SER A 93 -12.35 -5.84 5.79
C SER A 93 -12.22 -5.73 7.30
N ALA A 94 -12.73 -6.73 8.00
CA ALA A 94 -12.87 -6.74 9.44
C ALA A 94 -11.56 -6.84 10.24
N LYS A 95 -10.40 -7.01 9.60
CA LYS A 95 -9.11 -7.06 10.30
C LYS A 95 -8.15 -6.01 9.77
N PRO A 96 -7.57 -5.14 10.62
CA PRO A 96 -6.58 -4.15 10.21
C PRO A 96 -5.38 -4.75 9.47
N SER A 97 -4.99 -5.98 9.79
CA SER A 97 -3.88 -6.72 9.16
C SER A 97 -4.18 -7.22 7.73
N GLU A 98 -5.44 -7.24 7.32
CA GLU A 98 -5.87 -7.74 5.99
C GLU A 98 -6.23 -6.59 5.04
N ARG A 99 -6.17 -5.34 5.51
CA ARG A 99 -6.40 -4.19 4.63
C ARG A 99 -5.25 -4.05 3.65
N ARG A 100 -5.53 -4.26 2.38
CA ARG A 100 -4.59 -4.03 1.29
C ARG A 100 -5.07 -2.83 0.49
N ILE A 101 -4.20 -1.83 0.35
CA ILE A 101 -4.40 -0.75 -0.61
C ILE A 101 -3.72 -1.21 -1.89
N VAL A 102 -4.48 -1.32 -2.98
CA VAL A 102 -3.91 -1.50 -4.31
C VAL A 102 -3.49 -0.12 -4.80
N PHE A 103 -2.19 0.08 -4.89
CA PHE A 103 -1.61 1.33 -5.36
C PHE A 103 -1.43 1.26 -6.88
N ALA A 104 -2.22 2.01 -7.63
CA ALA A 104 -2.15 2.10 -9.09
C ALA A 104 -2.08 3.58 -9.50
N PRO A 105 -0.91 4.24 -9.34
CA PRO A 105 -0.77 5.65 -9.66
C PRO A 105 -0.84 5.88 -11.16
N ILE A 106 -1.50 6.98 -11.59
CA ILE A 106 -1.56 7.40 -12.99
C ILE A 106 -0.32 8.23 -13.35
N VAL A 107 0.20 9.01 -12.40
CA VAL A 107 1.31 9.96 -12.62
C VAL A 107 2.67 9.29 -12.49
N PHE A 108 2.78 8.26 -11.64
CA PHE A 108 4.03 7.56 -11.36
C PHE A 108 4.03 6.15 -11.93
N GLN A 109 5.20 5.70 -12.32
CA GLN A 109 5.43 4.27 -12.57
C GLN A 109 5.85 3.63 -11.24
N THR A 110 5.19 2.54 -10.86
CA THR A 110 5.56 1.80 -9.64
C THR A 110 6.88 1.07 -9.88
N PRO A 111 7.93 1.31 -9.07
CA PRO A 111 9.21 0.62 -9.23
C PRO A 111 9.08 -0.89 -9.01
N GLU A 112 9.83 -1.68 -9.76
CA GLU A 112 9.91 -3.14 -9.59
C GLU A 112 10.69 -3.57 -8.33
N GLY A 113 11.33 -2.61 -7.66
CA GLY A 113 12.16 -2.83 -6.48
C GLY A 113 11.37 -3.14 -5.20
N ARG A 114 12.09 -3.68 -4.20
CA ARG A 114 11.57 -3.85 -2.85
C ARG A 114 11.99 -2.67 -1.98
N VAL A 115 11.28 -2.48 -0.86
CA VAL A 115 11.72 -1.57 0.20
C VAL A 115 13.06 -2.05 0.75
N GLU A 116 14.01 -1.13 0.85
CA GLU A 116 15.36 -1.35 1.36
C GLU A 116 15.40 -0.92 2.84
N PRO A 117 15.52 -1.88 3.78
CA PRO A 117 15.42 -1.57 5.22
C PRO A 117 16.52 -0.63 5.74
N ASP A 118 17.65 -0.59 5.04
CA ASP A 118 18.81 0.24 5.37
C ASP A 118 18.82 1.60 4.69
N LEU A 119 17.82 1.91 3.83
CA LEU A 119 17.78 3.15 3.06
C LEU A 119 16.93 4.21 3.76
N VAL A 120 17.54 5.39 3.94
CA VAL A 120 16.91 6.62 4.42
C VAL A 120 16.86 7.60 3.26
N ALA A 121 15.66 8.06 2.89
CA ALA A 121 15.46 9.17 1.98
C ALA A 121 15.39 10.48 2.75
N VAL A 122 15.94 11.56 2.19
CA VAL A 122 15.89 12.90 2.78
C VAL A 122 15.18 13.85 1.84
N MET A 123 14.05 14.37 2.30
CA MET A 123 13.24 15.39 1.62
C MET A 123 13.46 16.74 2.31
N MET A 124 14.15 17.64 1.64
CA MET A 124 14.53 18.94 2.20
C MET A 124 14.69 19.98 1.09
N PRO A 125 14.67 21.29 1.41
CA PRO A 125 14.92 22.31 0.42
C PRO A 125 16.31 22.19 -0.22
N PHE A 126 16.40 22.40 -1.55
CA PHE A 126 17.64 22.24 -2.33
C PHE A 126 18.62 23.41 -2.26
N ASP A 127 18.38 24.41 -1.41
CA ASP A 127 19.30 25.53 -1.23
C ASP A 127 20.60 25.07 -0.55
N ALA A 128 21.76 25.52 -1.04
CA ALA A 128 23.08 25.18 -0.54
C ALA A 128 23.27 25.43 0.97
N LYS A 129 22.53 26.36 1.55
CA LYS A 129 22.54 26.62 3.00
C LYS A 129 22.10 25.40 3.84
N PHE A 130 21.39 24.45 3.24
CA PHE A 130 20.97 23.22 3.90
C PHE A 130 22.00 22.08 3.81
N ASN A 131 23.10 22.22 3.05
CA ASN A 131 24.11 21.19 2.96
C ASN A 131 24.69 20.77 4.33
N PRO A 132 24.99 21.70 5.27
CA PRO A 132 25.43 21.30 6.61
C PRO A 132 24.41 20.50 7.40
N VAL A 133 23.09 20.76 7.16
CA VAL A 133 21.99 19.99 7.77
C VAL A 133 21.97 18.57 7.19
N PHE A 134 22.08 18.46 5.87
CA PHE A 134 22.16 17.17 5.19
C PHE A 134 23.36 16.35 5.67
N ASP A 135 24.53 16.96 5.83
CA ASP A 135 25.72 16.30 6.38
C ASP A 135 25.47 15.76 7.80
N ALA A 136 24.79 16.53 8.66
CA ALA A 136 24.44 16.09 9.99
C ALA A 136 23.46 14.88 9.97
N ILE A 137 22.48 14.88 9.07
CA ILE A 137 21.56 13.76 8.85
C ILE A 137 22.33 12.53 8.33
N LYS A 138 23.21 12.70 7.34
CA LYS A 138 24.04 11.64 6.77
C LYS A 138 24.94 11.01 7.81
N MET A 139 25.55 11.82 8.69
CA MET A 139 26.35 11.32 9.80
C MET A 139 25.52 10.52 10.83
N ALA A 140 24.26 10.95 11.10
CA ALA A 140 23.37 10.21 11.97
C ALA A 140 23.02 8.84 11.37
N CYS A 141 22.68 8.78 10.07
CA CYS A 141 22.42 7.54 9.34
C CYS A 141 23.62 6.60 9.38
N THR A 142 24.81 7.11 9.06
CA THR A 142 26.05 6.32 9.09
C THR A 142 26.33 5.73 10.49
N SER A 143 26.03 6.48 11.56
CA SER A 143 26.16 6.00 12.95
C SER A 143 25.18 4.87 13.31
N CYS A 144 24.19 4.62 12.45
CA CYS A 144 23.19 3.55 12.55
C CYS A 144 23.38 2.47 11.48
N SER A 145 24.46 2.49 10.71
CA SER A 145 24.69 1.61 9.55
C SER A 145 23.61 1.73 8.46
N LEU A 146 23.00 2.91 8.34
CA LEU A 146 21.99 3.22 7.34
C LEU A 146 22.60 4.02 6.18
N ARG A 147 22.15 3.75 4.96
CA ARG A 147 22.44 4.55 3.76
C ARG A 147 21.52 5.77 3.73
N CYS A 148 22.03 6.89 3.25
CA CYS A 148 21.30 8.15 3.23
C CYS A 148 21.40 8.77 1.85
N LEU A 149 20.28 9.02 1.20
CA LEU A 149 20.18 9.65 -0.12
C LEU A 149 19.23 10.85 -0.06
N ARG A 150 19.60 11.91 -0.75
CA ARG A 150 18.76 13.07 -1.01
C ARG A 150 18.28 13.03 -2.47
N SER A 151 17.11 13.54 -2.75
CA SER A 151 16.49 13.43 -4.08
C SER A 151 17.29 14.10 -5.20
N ASP A 152 18.11 15.11 -4.90
CA ASP A 152 18.99 15.76 -5.87
C ASP A 152 20.31 14.98 -6.15
N ASP A 153 20.61 13.96 -5.36
CA ASP A 153 21.73 13.05 -5.62
C ASP A 153 21.38 11.98 -6.68
N ILE A 154 20.11 11.92 -7.12
CA ILE A 154 19.61 10.89 -8.03
C ILE A 154 19.27 11.52 -9.38
N TRP A 155 19.72 10.86 -10.45
CA TRP A 155 19.43 11.25 -11.83
C TRP A 155 19.32 10.00 -12.69
N GLU A 156 18.29 9.20 -12.42
CA GLU A 156 18.10 7.89 -13.07
C GLU A 156 16.97 7.97 -14.13
N GLU A 157 15.95 8.80 -13.88
CA GLU A 157 14.75 8.87 -14.70
C GLU A 157 14.67 10.13 -15.59
N SER A 158 13.77 10.10 -16.55
CA SER A 158 13.52 11.26 -17.42
C SER A 158 12.82 12.44 -16.74
N THR A 159 12.20 12.18 -15.58
CA THR A 159 11.49 13.20 -14.79
C THR A 159 11.91 13.19 -13.34
N ILE A 160 12.23 14.35 -12.79
CA ILE A 160 12.64 14.54 -11.39
C ILE A 160 11.62 13.93 -10.41
N ILE A 161 10.33 14.06 -10.72
CA ILE A 161 9.28 13.58 -9.82
C ILE A 161 9.24 12.05 -9.75
N GLN A 162 9.64 11.34 -10.81
CA GLN A 162 9.75 9.88 -10.81
C GLN A 162 10.94 9.41 -9.97
N ASP A 163 12.09 10.11 -10.06
CA ASP A 163 13.26 9.82 -9.21
C ASP A 163 12.93 9.98 -7.72
N ILE A 164 12.20 11.05 -7.38
CA ILE A 164 11.73 11.30 -6.01
C ILE A 164 10.80 10.18 -5.56
N PHE A 165 9.83 9.80 -6.41
CA PHE A 165 8.90 8.71 -6.10
C PHE A 165 9.62 7.39 -5.89
N ASN A 166 10.57 7.05 -6.77
CA ASN A 166 11.38 5.84 -6.67
C ASN A 166 12.20 5.80 -5.39
N LEU A 167 12.82 6.94 -5.00
CA LEU A 167 13.57 7.05 -3.76
C LEU A 167 12.67 6.84 -2.54
N VAL A 168 11.53 7.53 -2.47
CA VAL A 168 10.58 7.39 -1.37
C VAL A 168 10.02 5.97 -1.31
N TYR A 169 9.71 5.37 -2.46
CA TYR A 169 9.18 4.01 -2.55
C TYR A 169 10.17 2.97 -1.98
N ARG A 170 11.45 3.08 -2.36
CA ARG A 170 12.53 2.18 -1.92
C ARG A 170 12.92 2.40 -0.45
N ALA A 171 12.89 3.64 0.02
CA ALA A 171 13.30 3.96 1.39
C ALA A 171 12.37 3.33 2.44
N TYR A 172 12.97 2.88 3.55
CA TYR A 172 12.22 2.45 4.74
C TYR A 172 11.88 3.63 5.64
N ILE A 173 12.82 4.58 5.78
CA ILE A 173 12.67 5.79 6.59
C ILE A 173 12.76 7.01 5.66
N VAL A 174 11.96 8.03 5.91
CA VAL A 174 12.02 9.32 5.22
C VAL A 174 12.22 10.43 6.25
N VAL A 175 13.38 11.12 6.19
CA VAL A 175 13.62 12.33 6.99
C VAL A 175 13.10 13.53 6.18
N VAL A 176 12.26 14.35 6.79
CA VAL A 176 11.61 15.48 6.13
C VAL A 176 11.95 16.77 6.85
N ASP A 177 12.54 17.74 6.15
CA ASP A 177 12.85 19.09 6.70
C ASP A 177 11.82 20.11 6.22
N PHE A 178 10.91 20.50 7.10
CA PHE A 178 9.88 21.50 6.82
C PHE A 178 10.37 22.94 6.81
N THR A 179 11.65 23.21 7.11
CA THR A 179 12.19 24.56 7.17
C THR A 179 11.90 25.36 5.89
N GLY A 180 11.33 26.55 6.05
CA GLY A 180 10.99 27.44 4.95
C GLY A 180 9.72 27.07 4.18
N LYS A 181 8.92 26.11 4.66
CA LYS A 181 7.60 25.74 4.10
C LYS A 181 7.64 25.37 2.62
N SER A 182 8.66 24.62 2.18
CA SER A 182 8.78 24.21 0.79
C SER A 182 7.57 23.40 0.32
N PRO A 183 6.82 23.83 -0.69
CA PRO A 183 5.68 23.09 -1.23
C PRO A 183 6.07 21.69 -1.74
N ASN A 184 7.28 21.56 -2.31
CA ASN A 184 7.79 20.29 -2.82
C ASN A 184 7.97 19.28 -1.67
N VAL A 185 8.60 19.70 -0.57
CA VAL A 185 8.79 18.85 0.61
C VAL A 185 7.45 18.41 1.20
N MET A 186 6.43 19.29 1.18
CA MET A 186 5.10 18.93 1.65
C MET A 186 4.42 17.89 0.76
N TYR A 187 4.56 18.03 -0.56
CA TYR A 187 4.05 17.05 -1.53
C TYR A 187 4.73 15.68 -1.37
N GLU A 188 6.05 15.66 -1.24
CA GLU A 188 6.86 14.46 -1.01
C GLU A 188 6.51 13.76 0.31
N THR A 189 6.22 14.55 1.35
CA THR A 189 5.75 14.04 2.65
C THR A 189 4.41 13.33 2.52
N GLY A 190 3.47 13.88 1.75
CA GLY A 190 2.18 13.25 1.47
C GLY A 190 2.34 11.90 0.78
N ILE A 191 3.26 11.81 -0.20
CA ILE A 191 3.63 10.55 -0.85
C ILE A 191 4.20 9.55 0.16
N ALA A 192 5.15 9.97 1.01
CA ALA A 192 5.76 9.12 2.02
C ALA A 192 4.73 8.54 2.99
N HIS A 193 3.78 9.35 3.46
CA HIS A 193 2.70 8.90 4.34
C HIS A 193 1.78 7.90 3.64
N THR A 194 1.37 8.17 2.40
CA THR A 194 0.52 7.28 1.61
C THR A 194 1.17 5.93 1.37
N LEU A 195 2.49 5.91 1.18
CA LEU A 195 3.29 4.68 1.04
C LEU A 195 3.61 3.99 2.37
N GLY A 196 3.13 4.50 3.50
CA GLY A 196 3.31 3.91 4.82
C GLY A 196 4.76 3.98 5.34
N LYS A 197 5.53 4.99 4.92
CA LYS A 197 6.93 5.16 5.33
C LYS A 197 7.05 5.67 6.76
N HIS A 198 8.16 5.33 7.42
CA HIS A 198 8.50 5.93 8.70
C HIS A 198 9.02 7.36 8.49
N VAL A 199 8.13 8.34 8.63
CA VAL A 199 8.48 9.75 8.46
C VAL A 199 9.07 10.32 9.75
N VAL A 200 10.25 10.93 9.66
CA VAL A 200 10.95 11.62 10.76
C VAL A 200 11.02 13.11 10.43
N PRO A 201 10.08 13.92 10.92
CA PRO A 201 10.03 15.35 10.60
C PRO A 201 11.01 16.15 11.44
N ILE A 202 11.73 17.08 10.79
CA ILE A 202 12.60 18.08 11.41
C ILE A 202 12.22 19.49 10.92
N ALA A 203 12.56 20.52 11.68
CA ALA A 203 12.38 21.91 11.26
C ALA A 203 13.25 22.85 12.10
N GLN A 204 13.66 24.00 11.56
CA GLN A 204 14.29 25.06 12.34
C GLN A 204 13.29 25.83 13.20
N SER A 205 12.08 26.06 12.69
CA SER A 205 10.96 26.64 13.43
C SER A 205 9.75 25.75 13.41
N ILE A 206 9.02 25.71 14.52
CA ILE A 206 7.73 25.01 14.59
C ILE A 206 6.68 25.70 13.69
N ASP A 207 6.84 27.00 13.43
CA ASP A 207 5.97 27.76 12.54
C ASP A 207 6.08 27.32 11.08
N ASP A 208 7.17 26.63 10.71
CA ASP A 208 7.37 26.07 9.38
C ASP A 208 6.60 24.74 9.18
N VAL A 209 6.13 24.14 10.27
CA VAL A 209 5.42 22.87 10.22
C VAL A 209 3.97 23.10 9.77
N PRO A 210 3.48 22.39 8.72
CA PRO A 210 2.08 22.49 8.32
C PRO A 210 1.12 22.13 9.45
N PHE A 211 -0.04 22.78 9.51
CA PHE A 211 -1.06 22.51 10.53
C PHE A 211 -1.43 21.03 10.61
N ASP A 212 -1.62 20.40 9.46
CA ASP A 212 -1.97 18.98 9.37
C ASP A 212 -0.87 18.04 9.88
N MET A 213 0.36 18.56 10.03
CA MET A 213 1.52 17.84 10.57
C MET A 213 1.82 18.18 12.02
N ALA A 214 1.12 19.15 12.61
CA ALA A 214 1.39 19.65 13.96
C ALA A 214 1.17 18.60 15.07
N HIS A 215 0.43 17.52 14.80
CA HIS A 215 0.23 16.41 15.72
C HIS A 215 1.41 15.42 15.75
N HIS A 216 2.34 15.49 14.78
CA HIS A 216 3.57 14.70 14.77
C HIS A 216 4.63 15.33 15.68
N ARG A 217 5.49 14.48 16.27
CA ARG A 217 6.66 14.97 17.01
C ARG A 217 7.73 15.44 16.03
N VAL A 218 7.85 16.75 15.85
CA VAL A 218 8.86 17.36 15.00
C VAL A 218 10.13 17.63 15.81
N GLN A 219 11.29 17.19 15.31
CA GLN A 219 12.57 17.51 15.92
C GLN A 219 13.02 18.90 15.51
N LYS A 220 12.91 19.87 16.41
CA LYS A 220 13.45 21.22 16.19
C LYS A 220 14.99 21.20 16.24
N TYR A 221 15.62 22.00 15.36
CA TYR A 221 17.08 22.17 15.34
C TYR A 221 17.49 23.63 15.06
N LEU A 222 18.75 23.96 15.38
CA LEU A 222 19.38 25.22 15.00
C LEU A 222 20.44 24.93 13.92
N ALA A 223 20.52 25.80 12.89
CA ALA A 223 21.46 25.66 11.78
C ALA A 223 22.86 26.21 12.12
N ASN A 224 23.31 26.02 13.36
CA ASN A 224 24.67 26.35 13.78
C ASN A 224 25.41 25.07 14.21
N ARG A 225 26.70 25.16 14.46
CA ARG A 225 27.55 24.00 14.78
C ARG A 225 27.02 23.16 15.95
N GLU A 226 26.57 23.82 17.02
CA GLU A 226 26.05 23.15 18.22
C GLU A 226 24.69 22.51 17.94
N GLY A 227 23.78 23.24 17.27
CA GLY A 227 22.46 22.74 16.92
C GLY A 227 22.50 21.57 15.94
N LEU A 228 23.45 21.56 15.01
CA LEU A 228 23.65 20.43 14.10
C LEU A 228 24.24 19.19 14.80
N ALA A 229 25.11 19.40 15.80
CA ALA A 229 25.60 18.30 16.64
C ALA A 229 24.47 17.70 17.49
N ASP A 230 23.58 18.53 18.05
CA ASP A 230 22.39 18.08 18.79
C ASP A 230 21.41 17.34 17.86
N LEU A 231 21.15 17.91 16.67
CA LEU A 231 20.30 17.26 15.64
C LEU A 231 20.82 15.85 15.31
N ARG A 232 22.13 15.74 15.01
CA ARG A 232 22.77 14.45 14.73
C ARG A 232 22.56 13.45 15.87
N SER A 233 22.77 13.86 17.11
CA SER A 233 22.60 13.01 18.29
C SER A 233 21.17 12.51 18.42
N LYS A 234 20.20 13.40 18.34
CA LYS A 234 18.76 13.09 18.45
C LYS A 234 18.26 12.21 17.30
N LEU A 235 18.70 12.52 16.07
CA LEU A 235 18.37 11.67 14.92
C LEU A 235 18.96 10.28 15.05
N THR A 236 20.20 10.14 15.52
CA THR A 236 20.81 8.82 15.74
C THR A 236 19.95 7.96 16.69
N VAL A 237 19.46 8.54 17.78
CA VAL A 237 18.56 7.83 18.72
C VAL A 237 17.25 7.44 18.02
N LYS A 238 16.63 8.40 17.30
CA LYS A 238 15.35 8.17 16.62
C LYS A 238 15.47 7.13 15.52
N LEU A 239 16.52 7.19 14.70
CA LEU A 239 16.75 6.24 13.61
C LEU A 239 16.94 4.81 14.15
N ARG A 240 17.70 4.63 15.23
CA ARG A 240 17.84 3.32 15.88
C ARG A 240 16.51 2.75 16.37
N GLN A 241 15.62 3.59 16.91
CA GLN A 241 14.31 3.15 17.39
C GLN A 241 13.40 2.68 16.25
N VAL A 242 13.56 3.26 15.05
CA VAL A 242 12.72 2.95 13.89
C VAL A 242 13.27 1.78 13.08
N SER A 243 14.61 1.58 13.09
CA SER A 243 15.27 0.49 12.35
C SER A 243 15.44 -0.81 13.16
N ALA A 244 15.06 -0.82 14.43
CA ALA A 244 15.08 -2.00 15.31
C ALA A 244 13.83 -2.85 15.09
#